data_6b3ceeaf5fdd1b6d91802d267c174ca4
#
_entry.id   6b3ceeaf5fdd1b6d91802d267c174ca4
#
_cell.length_a   1.000
_cell.length_b   1.000
_cell.length_c   1.000
_cell.angle_alpha   90.00
_cell.angle_beta   90.00
_cell.angle_gamma   90.00
#
_symmetry.space_group_name_H-M   'P 1'
#
loop_
_entity.id
_entity.type
_entity.pdbx_description
1 polymer ?
#
loop_
_entity_poly.entity_id
_entity_poly.type
_entity_poly.pdbx_seq_one_letter_code
_entity_poly.pdbx_strand_id
1 'polypeptide(L)'
;MTTQPAGTGSAIRVQGLGKRFKDLVALDGVDFTVPPGTVFGLLGPNGAGKTTAIRILTTIIRPTAGRAEVLGTDVVAHPAAVRRLIGLAGQYAAVDPNLTARENLRLIGRLTQLPRRRRDPRAADLLARFDLTAAADRPVRTYSGGMRRRLDVAAALVPEPPVLFLDEPTTGLDPQSRTALWELIRELVAEGTTVLLTTQYLEEADRLAQRVAVLAEGRVVADDSPHALKARLGTTVLELGMGEDPRATRAAALLADRLRHAPERDGAVLRLPSADGSLLLMDVLHALEAERLAPRTIAVRESSLDDVYLALTGHRTAPPPAGPAAAASTAAETPAAEAPPAERPAPPSAGGGPSS
;
A
#
# COMPACT_ATOMS: atom_id res chain seq x y z
N MET A 1 2.38 36.41 2.76
CA MET A 1 3.59 36.13 1.99
C MET A 1 4.69 35.78 2.99
N THR A 2 4.89 34.50 3.25
CA THR A 2 5.99 34.03 4.11
C THR A 2 6.88 33.22 3.20
N THR A 3 7.97 33.85 2.75
CA THR A 3 9.04 33.22 1.95
C THR A 3 9.66 32.09 2.76
N GLN A 4 9.42 30.83 2.38
CA GLN A 4 10.23 29.70 2.82
C GLN A 4 11.66 29.88 2.27
N PRO A 5 12.69 29.74 3.13
CA PRO A 5 14.07 29.71 2.62
C PRO A 5 14.24 28.40 1.83
N ALA A 6 14.68 28.52 0.58
CA ALA A 6 15.18 27.43 -0.23
C ALA A 6 16.47 26.90 0.43
N GLY A 7 16.33 26.04 1.41
CA GLY A 7 17.41 25.34 2.09
C GLY A 7 17.58 23.95 1.48
N THR A 8 18.80 23.59 1.15
CA THR A 8 19.33 22.29 0.73
C THR A 8 19.11 21.17 1.79
N GLY A 9 17.95 21.16 2.47
CA GLY A 9 17.61 20.25 3.57
C GLY A 9 16.64 19.18 3.13
N SER A 10 16.83 17.95 3.63
CA SER A 10 15.88 16.87 3.52
C SER A 10 14.64 17.11 4.38
N ALA A 11 13.45 16.74 3.89
CA ALA A 11 12.23 16.76 4.70
C ALA A 11 12.24 15.67 5.77
N ILE A 12 12.80 14.49 5.45
CA ILE A 12 13.03 13.41 6.40
C ILE A 12 14.45 12.89 6.20
N ARG A 13 15.17 12.66 7.32
CA ARG A 13 16.49 12.03 7.31
C ARG A 13 16.51 10.91 8.32
N VAL A 14 16.93 9.74 7.89
CA VAL A 14 17.06 8.53 8.71
C VAL A 14 18.48 8.00 8.57
N GLN A 15 19.15 7.75 9.71
CA GLN A 15 20.55 7.33 9.76
C GLN A 15 20.75 6.20 10.77
N GLY A 16 21.15 5.03 10.27
CA GLY A 16 21.43 3.83 11.06
C GLY A 16 20.25 3.40 11.94
N LEU A 17 19.00 3.63 11.49
CA LEU A 17 17.82 3.44 12.33
C LEU A 17 17.63 1.97 12.67
N GLY A 18 17.67 1.66 13.97
CA GLY A 18 17.47 0.32 14.50
C GLY A 18 16.28 0.25 15.46
N LYS A 19 15.53 -0.85 15.40
CA LYS A 19 14.48 -1.17 16.37
C LYS A 19 14.44 -2.64 16.69
N ARG A 20 14.56 -2.95 17.99
CA ARG A 20 14.42 -4.29 18.53
C ARG A 20 13.23 -4.36 19.48
N PHE A 21 12.41 -5.39 19.35
CA PHE A 21 11.34 -5.76 20.28
C PHE A 21 11.67 -7.13 20.88
N LYS A 22 12.16 -7.16 22.10
CA LYS A 22 12.68 -8.39 22.71
C LYS A 22 13.69 -9.08 21.78
N ASP A 23 13.33 -10.27 21.27
CA ASP A 23 14.18 -11.07 20.38
C ASP A 23 14.01 -10.72 18.89
N LEU A 24 12.98 -9.95 18.54
CA LEU A 24 12.72 -9.56 17.15
C LEU A 24 13.45 -8.27 16.79
N VAL A 25 14.29 -8.31 15.77
CA VAL A 25 14.88 -7.13 15.12
C VAL A 25 13.92 -6.68 14.01
N ALA A 26 13.23 -5.57 14.24
CA ALA A 26 12.28 -5.04 13.27
C ALA A 26 12.91 -4.05 12.28
N LEU A 27 13.98 -3.35 12.69
CA LEU A 27 14.81 -2.48 11.83
C LEU A 27 16.27 -2.68 12.23
N ASP A 28 17.16 -2.77 11.25
CA ASP A 28 18.57 -3.04 11.41
C ASP A 28 19.42 -2.13 10.51
N GLY A 29 19.78 -0.95 11.04
CA GLY A 29 20.63 -0.01 10.35
C GLY A 29 20.01 0.62 9.11
N VAL A 30 18.76 1.06 9.18
CA VAL A 30 18.03 1.64 8.04
C VAL A 30 18.50 3.07 7.81
N ASP A 31 18.87 3.35 6.54
CA ASP A 31 19.26 4.68 6.05
C ASP A 31 18.42 5.08 4.85
N PHE A 32 17.84 6.28 4.86
CA PHE A 32 17.24 6.92 3.69
C PHE A 32 17.02 8.42 3.92
N THR A 33 16.79 9.15 2.82
CA THR A 33 16.52 10.58 2.84
C THR A 33 15.37 10.93 1.91
N VAL A 34 14.42 11.74 2.41
CA VAL A 34 13.27 12.20 1.64
C VAL A 34 13.44 13.67 1.30
N PRO A 35 13.47 14.03 -0.01
CA PRO A 35 13.46 15.42 -0.44
C PRO A 35 12.14 16.12 -0.10
N PRO A 36 12.12 17.44 0.14
CA PRO A 36 10.89 18.18 0.36
C PRO A 36 10.02 18.23 -0.90
N GLY A 37 8.69 18.25 -0.73
CA GLY A 37 7.72 18.34 -1.83
C GLY A 37 7.72 17.14 -2.77
N THR A 38 8.04 15.96 -2.28
CA THR A 38 8.06 14.71 -3.06
C THR A 38 7.21 13.62 -2.42
N VAL A 39 6.84 12.61 -3.21
CA VAL A 39 6.36 11.32 -2.70
C VAL A 39 7.54 10.37 -2.57
N PHE A 40 7.77 9.88 -1.37
CA PHE A 40 8.73 8.82 -1.09
C PHE A 40 8.01 7.53 -0.69
N GLY A 41 8.29 6.44 -1.42
CA GLY A 41 7.74 5.12 -1.15
C GLY A 41 8.66 4.28 -0.27
N LEU A 42 8.18 3.80 0.88
CA LEU A 42 8.85 2.76 1.67
C LEU A 42 8.18 1.42 1.36
N LEU A 43 8.85 0.62 0.55
CA LEU A 43 8.34 -0.57 -0.10
C LEU A 43 8.78 -1.83 0.64
N GLY A 44 7.96 -2.87 0.64
CA GLY A 44 8.35 -4.18 1.18
C GLY A 44 7.16 -5.02 1.60
N PRO A 45 7.37 -6.31 1.89
CA PRO A 45 6.32 -7.23 2.33
C PRO A 45 5.84 -6.89 3.75
N ASN A 46 4.80 -7.61 4.18
CA ASN A 46 4.36 -7.56 5.57
C ASN A 46 5.48 -8.08 6.50
N GLY A 47 5.70 -7.36 7.59
CA GLY A 47 6.78 -7.70 8.53
C GLY A 47 8.16 -7.12 8.17
N ALA A 48 8.36 -6.49 7.01
CA ALA A 48 9.65 -5.89 6.63
C ALA A 48 10.11 -4.72 7.52
N GLY A 49 9.23 -4.16 8.36
CA GLY A 49 9.56 -3.05 9.26
C GLY A 49 8.96 -1.69 8.87
N LYS A 50 8.19 -1.60 7.78
CA LYS A 50 7.59 -0.35 7.26
C LYS A 50 6.82 0.45 8.31
N THR A 51 5.81 -0.18 8.92
CA THR A 51 5.00 0.44 9.99
C THR A 51 5.85 0.80 11.21
N THR A 52 6.89 0.01 11.52
CA THR A 52 7.83 0.33 12.60
C THR A 52 8.60 1.62 12.31
N ALA A 53 9.08 1.80 11.09
CA ALA A 53 9.77 3.02 10.67
C ALA A 53 8.82 4.24 10.76
N ILE A 54 7.59 4.14 10.23
CA ILE A 54 6.57 5.20 10.38
C ILE A 54 6.32 5.53 11.86
N ARG A 55 6.13 4.54 12.72
CA ARG A 55 5.86 4.78 14.15
C ARG A 55 7.02 5.48 14.87
N ILE A 56 8.28 5.28 14.44
CA ILE A 56 9.41 6.02 14.96
C ILE A 56 9.39 7.47 14.45
N LEU A 57 9.25 7.66 13.14
CA LEU A 57 9.24 8.96 12.49
C LEU A 57 8.10 9.86 12.99
N THR A 58 6.95 9.24 13.30
CA THR A 58 5.78 9.93 13.89
C THR A 58 5.81 10.00 15.40
N THR A 59 6.93 9.65 16.04
CA THR A 59 7.17 9.75 17.49
C THR A 59 6.28 8.84 18.37
N ILE A 60 5.63 7.82 17.81
CA ILE A 60 4.79 6.89 18.57
C ILE A 60 5.65 5.93 19.40
N ILE A 61 6.78 5.47 18.82
CA ILE A 61 7.76 4.63 19.52
C ILE A 61 9.16 5.21 19.36
N ARG A 62 10.04 4.88 20.32
CA ARG A 62 11.46 5.29 20.25
C ARG A 62 12.28 4.24 19.49
N PRO A 63 13.29 4.66 18.71
CA PRO A 63 14.25 3.74 18.12
C PRO A 63 15.12 3.10 19.25
N THR A 64 15.75 1.97 18.93
CA THR A 64 16.76 1.33 19.80
C THR A 64 18.15 1.83 19.46
N ALA A 65 18.39 2.18 18.19
CA ALA A 65 19.67 2.72 17.70
C ALA A 65 19.41 3.68 16.53
N GLY A 66 20.41 4.46 16.16
CA GLY A 66 20.35 5.40 15.05
C GLY A 66 19.61 6.70 15.38
N ARG A 67 19.38 7.49 14.34
CA ARG A 67 18.79 8.82 14.44
C ARG A 67 17.78 9.06 13.31
N ALA A 68 16.74 9.81 13.61
CA ALA A 68 15.76 10.26 12.61
C ALA A 68 15.36 11.72 12.88
N GLU A 69 15.18 12.47 11.79
CA GLU A 69 14.81 13.88 11.79
C GLU A 69 13.67 14.12 10.80
N VAL A 70 12.75 15.00 11.18
CA VAL A 70 11.68 15.53 10.30
C VAL A 70 11.84 17.04 10.24
N LEU A 71 12.08 17.58 9.05
CA LEU A 71 12.38 19.00 8.81
C LEU A 71 13.48 19.53 9.75
N GLY A 72 14.57 18.75 9.92
CA GLY A 72 15.68 19.08 10.80
C GLY A 72 15.41 18.93 12.30
N THR A 73 14.22 18.47 12.69
CA THR A 73 13.83 18.26 14.09
C THR A 73 13.98 16.79 14.46
N ASP A 74 14.81 16.50 15.47
CA ASP A 74 15.03 15.14 15.96
C ASP A 74 13.77 14.56 16.61
N VAL A 75 13.38 13.35 16.17
CA VAL A 75 12.13 12.71 16.61
C VAL A 75 12.13 12.24 18.06
N VAL A 76 13.32 12.02 18.65
CA VAL A 76 13.48 11.57 20.04
C VAL A 76 13.64 12.74 20.99
N ALA A 77 14.45 13.73 20.61
CA ALA A 77 14.74 14.90 21.44
C ALA A 77 13.54 15.87 21.48
N HIS A 78 12.82 16.04 20.37
CA HIS A 78 11.78 17.04 20.24
C HIS A 78 10.44 16.48 19.70
N PRO A 79 9.88 15.40 20.29
CA PRO A 79 8.70 14.71 19.74
C PRO A 79 7.46 15.60 19.63
N ALA A 80 7.26 16.55 20.55
CA ALA A 80 6.14 17.46 20.51
C ALA A 80 6.26 18.49 19.36
N ALA A 81 7.48 18.89 18.99
CA ALA A 81 7.70 19.74 17.83
C ALA A 81 7.43 18.97 16.53
N VAL A 82 7.94 17.75 16.41
CA VAL A 82 7.70 16.87 15.24
C VAL A 82 6.20 16.65 15.03
N ARG A 83 5.43 16.32 16.08
CA ARG A 83 3.97 16.11 15.95
C ARG A 83 3.20 17.32 15.42
N ARG A 84 3.73 18.54 15.54
CA ARG A 84 3.12 19.73 14.93
C ARG A 84 3.45 19.91 13.45
N LEU A 85 4.46 19.20 12.95
CA LEU A 85 4.94 19.28 11.56
C LEU A 85 4.38 18.15 10.70
N ILE A 86 3.70 17.16 11.30
CA ILE A 86 3.29 15.95 10.58
C ILE A 86 1.80 15.71 10.63
N GLY A 87 1.28 15.08 9.56
CA GLY A 87 0.02 14.36 9.54
C GLY A 87 0.29 12.86 9.44
N LEU A 88 -0.57 12.04 10.02
CA LEU A 88 -0.49 10.59 9.95
C LEU A 88 -1.86 10.00 9.65
N ALA A 89 -1.99 9.28 8.52
CA ALA A 89 -3.08 8.35 8.27
C ALA A 89 -2.54 6.92 8.36
N GLY A 90 -2.76 6.28 9.50
CA GLY A 90 -2.25 4.95 9.82
C GLY A 90 -3.18 3.82 9.36
N GLN A 91 -2.86 2.58 9.76
CA GLN A 91 -3.71 1.40 9.51
C GLN A 91 -5.02 1.44 10.30
N TYR A 92 -5.06 2.13 11.43
CA TYR A 92 -6.25 2.31 12.26
C TYR A 92 -6.84 3.68 12.03
N ALA A 93 -8.17 3.71 11.82
CA ALA A 93 -8.90 4.96 11.65
C ALA A 93 -8.71 5.89 12.86
N ALA A 94 -8.29 7.12 12.60
CA ALA A 94 -8.16 8.16 13.61
C ALA A 94 -9.52 8.83 13.94
N VAL A 95 -10.59 8.42 13.25
CA VAL A 95 -11.94 9.01 13.34
C VAL A 95 -12.86 8.16 14.21
N ASP A 96 -13.70 8.82 15.00
CA ASP A 96 -14.74 8.16 15.80
C ASP A 96 -15.91 7.74 14.88
N PRO A 97 -16.27 6.43 14.85
CA PRO A 97 -17.34 5.92 14.00
C PRO A 97 -18.74 6.44 14.38
N ASN A 98 -18.95 6.92 15.61
CA ASN A 98 -20.23 7.43 16.08
C ASN A 98 -20.45 8.90 15.74
N LEU A 99 -19.38 9.65 15.49
CA LEU A 99 -19.45 11.04 15.04
C LEU A 99 -19.66 11.10 13.52
N THR A 100 -20.17 12.21 13.05
CA THR A 100 -20.22 12.55 11.62
C THR A 100 -18.81 12.92 11.14
N ALA A 101 -18.59 12.92 9.81
CA ALA A 101 -17.31 13.33 9.24
C ALA A 101 -16.97 14.78 9.62
N ARG A 102 -17.94 15.67 9.56
CA ARG A 102 -17.81 17.10 9.97
C ARG A 102 -17.38 17.23 11.43
N GLU A 103 -18.03 16.50 12.32
CA GLU A 103 -17.70 16.51 13.76
C GLU A 103 -16.30 15.97 14.02
N ASN A 104 -15.90 14.88 13.36
CA ASN A 104 -14.54 14.35 13.44
C ASN A 104 -13.49 15.39 13.05
N LEU A 105 -13.62 16.01 11.87
CA LEU A 105 -12.66 17.02 11.41
C LEU A 105 -12.60 18.24 12.34
N ARG A 106 -13.74 18.68 12.88
CA ARG A 106 -13.80 19.73 13.89
C ARG A 106 -13.11 19.33 15.20
N LEU A 107 -13.32 18.09 15.65
CA LEU A 107 -12.68 17.55 16.84
C LEU A 107 -11.16 17.56 16.69
N ILE A 108 -10.65 17.05 15.56
CA ILE A 108 -9.22 17.06 15.25
C ILE A 108 -8.68 18.49 15.18
N GLY A 109 -9.42 19.42 14.54
CA GLY A 109 -9.06 20.84 14.53
C GLY A 109 -9.00 21.48 15.92
N ARG A 110 -9.77 20.97 16.89
CA ARG A 110 -9.67 21.39 18.31
C ARG A 110 -8.42 20.80 18.97
N LEU A 111 -8.16 19.51 18.76
CA LEU A 111 -7.02 18.79 19.34
C LEU A 111 -5.69 19.32 18.82
N THR A 112 -5.63 19.69 17.54
CA THR A 112 -4.45 20.28 16.89
C THR A 112 -4.33 21.79 17.08
N GLN A 113 -5.20 22.39 17.93
CA GLN A 113 -5.20 23.81 18.28
C GLN A 113 -5.43 24.75 17.08
N LEU A 114 -6.10 24.27 16.03
CA LEU A 114 -6.50 25.13 14.92
C LEU A 114 -7.42 26.26 15.44
N PRO A 115 -7.18 27.54 15.07
CA PRO A 115 -8.01 28.66 15.52
C PRO A 115 -9.49 28.42 15.26
N ARG A 116 -10.37 28.73 16.25
CA ARG A 116 -11.80 28.43 16.17
C ARG A 116 -12.45 28.90 14.87
N ARG A 117 -12.07 30.08 14.38
CA ARG A 117 -12.58 30.68 13.13
C ARG A 117 -12.21 29.89 11.88
N ARG A 118 -11.15 29.03 11.90
CA ARG A 118 -10.67 28.22 10.78
C ARG A 118 -11.22 26.79 10.78
N ARG A 119 -11.77 26.30 11.89
CA ARG A 119 -12.17 24.88 12.03
C ARG A 119 -13.28 24.48 11.08
N ASP A 120 -14.34 25.29 11.01
CA ASP A 120 -15.50 25.02 10.16
C ASP A 120 -15.18 25.19 8.67
N PRO A 121 -14.53 26.28 8.23
CA PRO A 121 -14.08 26.41 6.85
C PRO A 121 -13.12 25.27 6.44
N ARG A 122 -12.17 24.91 7.29
CA ARG A 122 -11.22 23.82 7.00
C ARG A 122 -11.91 22.47 6.90
N ALA A 123 -12.86 22.17 7.79
CA ALA A 123 -13.64 20.93 7.70
C ALA A 123 -14.47 20.88 6.41
N ALA A 124 -15.10 22.00 6.02
CA ALA A 124 -15.88 22.06 4.78
C ALA A 124 -15.01 21.90 3.53
N ASP A 125 -13.85 22.56 3.49
CA ASP A 125 -12.85 22.45 2.42
C ASP A 125 -12.38 21.01 2.24
N LEU A 126 -11.96 20.35 3.32
CA LEU A 126 -11.52 18.96 3.27
C LEU A 126 -12.65 18.01 2.86
N LEU A 127 -13.87 18.20 3.34
CA LEU A 127 -15.01 17.37 2.93
C LEU A 127 -15.30 17.51 1.42
N ALA A 128 -15.18 18.73 0.89
CA ALA A 128 -15.34 18.94 -0.55
C ALA A 128 -14.20 18.30 -1.36
N ARG A 129 -12.96 18.53 -0.96
CA ARG A 129 -11.76 18.00 -1.63
C ARG A 129 -11.73 16.46 -1.67
N PHE A 130 -12.24 15.81 -0.62
CA PHE A 130 -12.28 14.35 -0.51
C PHE A 130 -13.59 13.73 -1.02
N ASP A 131 -14.45 14.51 -1.67
CA ASP A 131 -15.76 14.06 -2.16
C ASP A 131 -16.62 13.40 -1.06
N LEU A 132 -16.68 14.03 0.10
CA LEU A 132 -17.45 13.57 1.26
C LEU A 132 -18.56 14.54 1.67
N THR A 133 -18.82 15.61 0.88
CA THR A 133 -19.79 16.65 1.20
C THR A 133 -21.20 16.10 1.38
N ALA A 134 -21.65 15.22 0.46
CA ALA A 134 -22.98 14.61 0.52
C ALA A 134 -23.19 13.70 1.75
N ALA A 135 -22.11 13.20 2.34
CA ALA A 135 -22.13 12.32 3.49
C ALA A 135 -21.67 13.03 4.80
N ALA A 136 -21.33 14.33 4.73
CA ALA A 136 -20.66 15.08 5.79
C ALA A 136 -21.33 14.98 7.17
N ASP A 137 -22.64 14.90 7.19
CA ASP A 137 -23.48 14.92 8.41
C ASP A 137 -24.07 13.54 8.75
N ARG A 138 -23.58 12.47 8.09
CA ARG A 138 -23.88 11.07 8.42
C ARG A 138 -22.83 10.50 9.36
N PRO A 139 -23.21 9.62 10.32
CA PRO A 139 -22.24 8.93 11.19
C PRO A 139 -21.24 8.07 10.36
N VAL A 140 -19.95 8.15 10.73
CA VAL A 140 -18.86 7.48 9.99
C VAL A 140 -19.01 5.95 9.96
N ARG A 141 -19.69 5.34 10.94
CA ARG A 141 -20.02 3.90 10.92
C ARG A 141 -20.83 3.47 9.68
N THR A 142 -21.53 4.41 9.00
CA THR A 142 -22.33 4.15 7.80
C THR A 142 -21.53 4.32 6.51
N TYR A 143 -20.25 4.67 6.59
CA TYR A 143 -19.39 4.90 5.44
C TYR A 143 -18.89 3.59 4.83
N SER A 144 -18.69 3.58 3.51
CA SER A 144 -17.92 2.53 2.85
C SER A 144 -16.45 2.55 3.31
N GLY A 145 -15.71 1.47 3.06
CA GLY A 145 -14.27 1.42 3.35
C GLY A 145 -13.51 2.57 2.69
N GLY A 146 -13.79 2.83 1.40
CA GLY A 146 -13.18 3.92 0.65
C GLY A 146 -13.51 5.31 1.22
N MET A 147 -14.77 5.56 1.57
CA MET A 147 -15.17 6.82 2.21
C MET A 147 -14.48 7.02 3.56
N ARG A 148 -14.37 5.96 4.36
CA ARG A 148 -13.68 6.01 5.66
C ARG A 148 -12.20 6.31 5.47
N ARG A 149 -11.54 5.64 4.51
CA ARG A 149 -10.13 5.90 4.21
C ARG A 149 -9.87 7.32 3.73
N ARG A 150 -10.72 7.85 2.85
CA ARG A 150 -10.65 9.26 2.43
C ARG A 150 -10.79 10.22 3.61
N LEU A 151 -11.71 9.93 4.53
CA LEU A 151 -11.87 10.74 5.75
C LEU A 151 -10.65 10.66 6.68
N ASP A 152 -9.99 9.49 6.81
CA ASP A 152 -8.77 9.35 7.61
C ASP A 152 -7.62 10.22 7.06
N VAL A 153 -7.45 10.24 5.73
CA VAL A 153 -6.45 11.12 5.10
C VAL A 153 -6.83 12.59 5.27
N ALA A 154 -8.12 12.94 5.10
CA ALA A 154 -8.61 14.29 5.34
C ALA A 154 -8.35 14.74 6.80
N ALA A 155 -8.55 13.83 7.76
CA ALA A 155 -8.28 14.05 9.17
C ALA A 155 -6.80 14.36 9.45
N ALA A 156 -5.89 13.65 8.82
CA ALA A 156 -4.44 13.90 8.91
C ALA A 156 -4.03 15.26 8.33
N LEU A 157 -4.82 15.83 7.42
CA LEU A 157 -4.56 17.12 6.77
C LEU A 157 -5.20 18.31 7.47
N VAL A 158 -6.02 18.11 8.51
CA VAL A 158 -6.66 19.22 9.25
C VAL A 158 -5.64 20.25 9.74
N PRO A 159 -4.47 19.87 10.31
CA PRO A 159 -3.47 20.84 10.80
C PRO A 159 -2.61 21.47 9.68
N GLU A 160 -2.84 21.18 8.41
CA GLU A 160 -2.02 21.64 7.26
C GLU A 160 -0.54 21.24 7.41
N PRO A 161 -0.23 19.95 7.60
CA PRO A 161 1.14 19.54 7.90
C PRO A 161 2.03 19.66 6.66
N PRO A 162 3.29 20.13 6.78
CA PRO A 162 4.26 20.09 5.68
C PRO A 162 4.74 18.68 5.31
N VAL A 163 4.56 17.69 6.21
CA VAL A 163 4.92 16.29 5.97
C VAL A 163 3.74 15.39 6.33
N LEU A 164 3.32 14.54 5.39
CA LEU A 164 2.24 13.57 5.55
C LEU A 164 2.79 12.14 5.50
N PHE A 165 2.47 11.36 6.52
CA PHE A 165 2.76 9.92 6.58
C PHE A 165 1.49 9.13 6.26
N LEU A 166 1.60 8.18 5.32
CA LEU A 166 0.51 7.31 4.90
C LEU A 166 0.95 5.84 5.07
N ASP A 167 0.35 5.15 6.03
CA ASP A 167 0.69 3.74 6.27
C ASP A 167 -0.31 2.85 5.53
N GLU A 168 0.12 2.26 4.41
CA GLU A 168 -0.65 1.41 3.50
C GLU A 168 -2.00 2.04 3.08
N PRO A 169 -1.98 3.24 2.43
CA PRO A 169 -3.19 4.05 2.27
C PRO A 169 -4.26 3.42 1.39
N THR A 170 -3.92 2.50 0.51
CA THR A 170 -4.85 1.91 -0.47
C THR A 170 -5.28 0.49 -0.15
N THR A 171 -4.80 -0.09 0.95
CA THR A 171 -5.16 -1.46 1.36
C THR A 171 -6.66 -1.57 1.59
N GLY A 172 -7.28 -2.57 0.93
CA GLY A 172 -8.72 -2.83 1.03
C GLY A 172 -9.63 -1.88 0.24
N LEU A 173 -9.06 -0.98 -0.57
CA LEU A 173 -9.83 -0.13 -1.47
C LEU A 173 -10.11 -0.83 -2.81
N ASP A 174 -11.27 -0.55 -3.38
CA ASP A 174 -11.59 -0.86 -4.77
C ASP A 174 -10.72 -0.05 -5.75
N PRO A 175 -10.57 -0.48 -7.02
CA PRO A 175 -9.69 0.19 -7.99
C PRO A 175 -10.03 1.68 -8.21
N GLN A 176 -11.31 2.04 -8.21
CA GLN A 176 -11.74 3.43 -8.41
C GLN A 176 -11.34 4.30 -7.22
N SER A 177 -11.62 3.85 -5.99
CA SER A 177 -11.23 4.55 -4.76
C SER A 177 -9.72 4.70 -4.64
N ARG A 178 -8.95 3.69 -5.09
CA ARG A 178 -7.49 3.73 -5.12
C ARG A 178 -6.98 4.82 -6.07
N THR A 179 -7.49 4.86 -7.30
CA THR A 179 -7.10 5.88 -8.30
C THR A 179 -7.41 7.29 -7.80
N ALA A 180 -8.60 7.51 -7.24
CA ALA A 180 -8.97 8.81 -6.67
C ALA A 180 -8.04 9.25 -5.53
N LEU A 181 -7.61 8.31 -4.67
CA LEU A 181 -6.66 8.62 -3.61
C LEU A 181 -5.26 8.96 -4.16
N TRP A 182 -4.82 8.28 -5.22
CA TRP A 182 -3.55 8.59 -5.88
C TRP A 182 -3.53 10.00 -6.51
N GLU A 183 -4.62 10.39 -7.16
CA GLU A 183 -4.79 11.74 -7.71
C GLU A 183 -4.69 12.80 -6.61
N LEU A 184 -5.40 12.59 -5.51
CA LEU A 184 -5.34 13.46 -4.35
C LEU A 184 -3.94 13.59 -3.75
N ILE A 185 -3.18 12.48 -3.64
CA ILE A 185 -1.78 12.52 -3.15
C ILE A 185 -0.91 13.37 -4.08
N ARG A 186 -1.10 13.26 -5.41
CA ARG A 186 -0.36 14.09 -6.38
C ARG A 186 -0.68 15.57 -6.23
N GLU A 187 -1.95 15.92 -6.01
CA GLU A 187 -2.36 17.31 -5.76
C GLU A 187 -1.71 17.88 -4.50
N LEU A 188 -1.70 17.12 -3.40
CA LEU A 188 -1.06 17.52 -2.15
C LEU A 188 0.44 17.82 -2.33
N VAL A 189 1.12 16.99 -3.11
CA VAL A 189 2.54 17.17 -3.39
C VAL A 189 2.77 18.37 -4.33
N ALA A 190 1.91 18.59 -5.32
CA ALA A 190 1.95 19.77 -6.17
C ALA A 190 1.74 21.08 -5.39
N GLU A 191 1.02 21.02 -4.26
CA GLU A 191 0.85 22.14 -3.31
C GLU A 191 2.04 22.29 -2.35
N GLY A 192 3.05 21.40 -2.40
CA GLY A 192 4.27 21.48 -1.62
C GLY A 192 4.31 20.57 -0.38
N THR A 193 3.29 19.74 -0.13
CA THR A 193 3.32 18.74 0.94
C THR A 193 4.32 17.64 0.59
N THR A 194 5.17 17.25 1.53
CA THR A 194 6.02 16.06 1.40
C THR A 194 5.23 14.83 1.88
N VAL A 195 5.24 13.76 1.11
CA VAL A 195 4.53 12.52 1.47
C VAL A 195 5.51 11.36 1.60
N LEU A 196 5.48 10.67 2.75
CA LEU A 196 6.08 9.35 2.90
C LEU A 196 4.95 8.33 3.00
N LEU A 197 4.88 7.43 2.04
CA LEU A 197 3.90 6.34 2.06
C LEU A 197 4.62 4.99 2.22
N THR A 198 4.00 4.10 2.99
CA THR A 198 4.37 2.68 2.98
C THR A 198 3.41 1.91 2.11
N THR A 199 3.91 0.94 1.40
CA THR A 199 3.06 0.04 0.62
C THR A 199 3.72 -1.32 0.43
N GLN A 200 2.91 -2.34 0.23
CA GLN A 200 3.33 -3.63 -0.30
C GLN A 200 2.98 -3.75 -1.80
N TYR A 201 2.22 -2.80 -2.34
CA TYR A 201 1.80 -2.78 -3.74
C TYR A 201 2.78 -1.95 -4.56
N LEU A 202 3.54 -2.63 -5.39
CA LEU A 202 4.60 -2.02 -6.20
C LEU A 202 4.05 -1.07 -7.27
N GLU A 203 2.84 -1.34 -7.79
CA GLU A 203 2.14 -0.44 -8.70
C GLU A 203 1.88 0.95 -8.07
N GLU A 204 1.55 1.00 -6.77
CA GLU A 204 1.33 2.27 -6.07
C GLU A 204 2.61 3.09 -6.00
N ALA A 205 3.73 2.46 -5.67
CA ALA A 205 5.02 3.12 -5.63
C ALA A 205 5.48 3.58 -7.04
N ASP A 206 5.27 2.73 -8.05
CA ASP A 206 5.63 3.05 -9.45
C ASP A 206 4.84 4.26 -9.99
N ARG A 207 3.56 4.37 -9.61
CA ARG A 207 2.68 5.45 -10.06
C ARG A 207 2.86 6.77 -9.31
N LEU A 208 3.23 6.72 -8.04
CA LEU A 208 3.22 7.90 -7.16
C LEU A 208 4.61 8.40 -6.80
N ALA A 209 5.54 7.50 -6.51
CA ALA A 209 6.79 7.87 -5.86
C ALA A 209 7.83 8.38 -6.85
N GLN A 210 8.48 9.50 -6.51
CA GLN A 210 9.69 9.96 -7.21
C GLN A 210 10.92 9.16 -6.78
N ARG A 211 10.89 8.62 -5.56
CA ARG A 211 11.96 7.79 -5.00
C ARG A 211 11.35 6.71 -4.11
N VAL A 212 11.94 5.52 -4.12
CA VAL A 212 11.53 4.40 -3.31
C VAL A 212 12.71 3.78 -2.58
N ALA A 213 12.53 3.43 -1.31
CA ALA A 213 13.41 2.54 -0.59
C ALA A 213 12.71 1.18 -0.43
N VAL A 214 13.39 0.13 -0.88
CA VAL A 214 12.93 -1.25 -0.74
C VAL A 214 13.43 -1.80 0.58
N LEU A 215 12.51 -2.14 1.47
CA LEU A 215 12.78 -2.68 2.78
C LEU A 215 12.55 -4.20 2.79
N ALA A 216 13.57 -4.97 3.15
CA ALA A 216 13.50 -6.40 3.35
C ALA A 216 14.21 -6.77 4.64
N GLU A 217 13.60 -7.62 5.49
CA GLU A 217 14.16 -8.10 6.75
C GLU A 217 14.72 -6.99 7.65
N GLY A 218 14.04 -5.85 7.70
CA GLY A 218 14.44 -4.69 8.51
C GLY A 218 15.58 -3.86 7.94
N ARG A 219 16.04 -4.10 6.70
CA ARG A 219 17.14 -3.39 6.03
C ARG A 219 16.69 -2.78 4.71
N VAL A 220 17.28 -1.66 4.32
CA VAL A 220 17.09 -1.09 2.98
C VAL A 220 18.02 -1.85 2.02
N VAL A 221 17.42 -2.57 1.07
CA VAL A 221 18.14 -3.34 0.05
C VAL A 221 18.31 -2.58 -1.27
N ALA A 222 17.48 -1.57 -1.51
CA ALA A 222 17.61 -0.64 -2.64
C ALA A 222 16.98 0.70 -2.29
N ASP A 223 17.53 1.81 -2.80
CA ASP A 223 17.00 3.17 -2.64
C ASP A 223 17.33 3.96 -3.91
N ASP A 224 16.31 4.20 -4.76
CA ASP A 224 16.46 4.96 -6.00
C ASP A 224 15.08 5.38 -6.54
N SER A 225 15.03 6.03 -7.71
CA SER A 225 13.78 6.24 -8.43
C SER A 225 13.22 4.92 -8.97
N PRO A 226 11.89 4.75 -9.12
CA PRO A 226 11.28 3.57 -9.73
C PRO A 226 11.90 3.23 -11.09
N HIS A 227 12.12 4.25 -11.92
CA HIS A 227 12.74 4.10 -13.23
C HIS A 227 14.19 3.56 -13.15
N ALA A 228 15.02 4.13 -12.26
CA ALA A 228 16.40 3.68 -12.09
C ALA A 228 16.48 2.25 -11.56
N LEU A 229 15.59 1.86 -10.64
CA LEU A 229 15.52 0.49 -10.14
C LEU A 229 15.14 -0.50 -11.25
N LYS A 230 14.14 -0.17 -12.08
CA LYS A 230 13.76 -1.01 -13.22
C LYS A 230 14.88 -1.13 -14.26
N ALA A 231 15.58 -0.03 -14.54
CA ALA A 231 16.68 -0.01 -15.48
C ALA A 231 17.87 -0.92 -15.06
N ARG A 232 18.11 -1.11 -13.75
CA ARG A 232 19.16 -2.04 -13.25
C ARG A 232 18.87 -3.50 -13.58
N LEU A 233 17.61 -3.90 -13.66
CA LEU A 233 17.21 -5.26 -14.01
C LEU A 233 17.17 -5.49 -15.52
N GLY A 234 16.98 -4.43 -16.29
CA GLY A 234 16.69 -4.45 -17.71
C GLY A 234 15.34 -3.78 -17.98
N THR A 235 15.23 -3.10 -19.12
CA THR A 235 14.02 -2.34 -19.45
C THR A 235 12.84 -3.21 -19.86
N THR A 236 13.12 -4.47 -20.22
CA THR A 236 12.14 -5.42 -20.79
C THR A 236 12.21 -6.76 -20.08
N VAL A 237 11.07 -7.40 -19.90
CA VAL A 237 10.95 -8.76 -19.41
C VAL A 237 10.24 -9.61 -20.47
N LEU A 238 10.91 -10.66 -20.93
CA LEU A 238 10.31 -11.71 -21.75
C LEU A 238 9.65 -12.74 -20.82
N GLU A 239 8.35 -12.92 -20.96
CA GLU A 239 7.57 -13.88 -20.19
C GLU A 239 7.11 -15.04 -21.09
N LEU A 240 7.45 -16.27 -20.71
CA LEU A 240 7.14 -17.50 -21.46
C LEU A 240 6.27 -18.42 -20.62
N GLY A 241 5.03 -18.65 -21.04
CA GLY A 241 4.15 -19.63 -20.43
C GLY A 241 4.38 -21.03 -21.05
N MET A 242 4.96 -21.95 -20.29
CA MET A 242 5.28 -23.30 -20.77
C MET A 242 4.10 -24.27 -20.67
N GLY A 243 3.04 -23.89 -19.95
CA GLY A 243 1.84 -24.67 -19.75
C GLY A 243 1.94 -25.74 -18.67
N GLU A 244 3.11 -26.31 -18.43
CA GLU A 244 3.37 -27.35 -17.44
C GLU A 244 4.69 -27.12 -16.72
N ASP A 245 4.72 -27.40 -15.43
CA ASP A 245 5.90 -27.19 -14.58
C ASP A 245 7.13 -28.01 -15.00
N PRO A 246 7.01 -29.30 -15.39
CA PRO A 246 8.15 -30.08 -15.88
C PRO A 246 8.75 -29.53 -17.18
N ARG A 247 7.92 -28.97 -18.08
CA ARG A 247 8.39 -28.31 -19.30
C ARG A 247 9.13 -27.01 -18.98
N ALA A 248 8.62 -26.22 -18.05
CA ALA A 248 9.27 -25.01 -17.58
C ALA A 248 10.64 -25.31 -16.96
N THR A 249 10.76 -26.37 -16.16
CA THR A 249 12.03 -26.80 -15.57
C THR A 249 13.07 -27.13 -16.64
N ARG A 250 12.69 -27.92 -17.67
CA ARG A 250 13.59 -28.27 -18.77
C ARG A 250 13.98 -27.06 -19.61
N ALA A 251 13.01 -26.19 -19.92
CA ALA A 251 13.27 -24.97 -20.67
C ALA A 251 14.20 -24.01 -19.91
N ALA A 252 13.99 -23.86 -18.58
CA ALA A 252 14.84 -23.02 -17.74
C ALA A 252 16.30 -23.51 -17.74
N ALA A 253 16.53 -24.82 -17.60
CA ALA A 253 17.88 -25.42 -17.65
C ALA A 253 18.55 -25.20 -19.01
N LEU A 254 17.82 -25.40 -20.12
CA LEU A 254 18.31 -25.17 -21.46
C LEU A 254 18.70 -23.69 -21.71
N LEU A 255 17.85 -22.76 -21.29
CA LEU A 255 18.08 -21.32 -21.47
C LEU A 255 19.26 -20.84 -20.62
N ALA A 256 19.39 -21.35 -19.39
CA ALA A 256 20.53 -21.04 -18.53
C ALA A 256 21.86 -21.49 -19.14
N ASP A 257 21.89 -22.67 -19.78
CA ASP A 257 23.08 -23.21 -20.43
C ASP A 257 23.43 -22.43 -21.71
N ARG A 258 22.44 -22.22 -22.60
CA ARG A 258 22.70 -21.63 -23.94
C ARG A 258 22.85 -20.12 -23.94
N LEU A 259 22.06 -19.41 -23.12
CA LEU A 259 22.01 -17.94 -23.15
C LEU A 259 22.83 -17.29 -22.02
N ARG A 260 23.47 -18.08 -21.15
CA ARG A 260 24.15 -17.59 -19.93
C ARG A 260 23.24 -16.69 -19.05
N HIS A 261 21.94 -16.83 -19.22
CA HIS A 261 20.90 -16.14 -18.48
C HIS A 261 20.00 -17.18 -17.83
N ALA A 262 20.05 -17.29 -16.50
CA ALA A 262 19.13 -18.15 -15.77
C ALA A 262 17.76 -17.45 -15.73
N PRO A 263 16.70 -18.01 -16.34
CA PRO A 263 15.37 -17.45 -16.23
C PRO A 263 14.84 -17.58 -14.80
N GLU A 264 14.18 -16.55 -14.32
CA GLU A 264 13.39 -16.65 -13.10
C GLU A 264 12.17 -17.55 -13.38
N ARG A 265 11.91 -18.52 -12.49
CA ARG A 265 10.81 -19.45 -12.67
C ARG A 265 9.72 -19.25 -11.62
N ASP A 266 8.48 -19.21 -12.09
CA ASP A 266 7.29 -19.17 -11.27
C ASP A 266 6.28 -20.22 -11.79
N GLY A 267 6.32 -21.42 -11.22
CA GLY A 267 5.57 -22.55 -11.71
C GLY A 267 5.90 -22.85 -13.18
N ALA A 268 4.86 -22.79 -14.04
CA ALA A 268 4.99 -23.01 -15.48
C ALA A 268 5.39 -21.77 -16.29
N VAL A 269 5.70 -20.65 -15.65
CA VAL A 269 6.09 -19.38 -16.29
C VAL A 269 7.57 -19.12 -16.08
N LEU A 270 8.27 -18.75 -17.15
CA LEU A 270 9.66 -18.30 -17.15
C LEU A 270 9.72 -16.82 -17.46
N ARG A 271 10.57 -16.06 -16.73
CA ARG A 271 10.82 -14.64 -16.93
C ARG A 271 12.30 -14.40 -17.18
N LEU A 272 12.59 -13.66 -18.25
CA LEU A 272 13.95 -13.29 -18.62
C LEU A 272 14.03 -11.75 -18.73
N PRO A 273 14.62 -11.08 -17.74
CA PRO A 273 14.91 -9.65 -17.84
C PRO A 273 15.98 -9.39 -18.92
N SER A 274 15.82 -8.33 -19.72
CA SER A 274 16.74 -7.96 -20.76
C SER A 274 16.75 -6.45 -21.02
N ALA A 275 17.89 -5.93 -21.44
CA ALA A 275 17.98 -4.57 -21.97
C ALA A 275 17.41 -4.47 -23.41
N ASP A 276 17.49 -5.58 -24.18
CA ASP A 276 16.92 -5.68 -25.52
C ASP A 276 16.06 -6.93 -25.64
N GLY A 277 14.77 -6.74 -25.35
CA GLY A 277 13.80 -7.84 -25.35
C GLY A 277 13.55 -8.45 -26.72
N SER A 278 13.75 -7.69 -27.80
CA SER A 278 13.48 -8.16 -29.16
C SER A 278 14.55 -9.12 -29.63
N LEU A 279 15.83 -8.83 -29.37
CA LEU A 279 16.94 -9.74 -29.69
C LEU A 279 16.87 -10.98 -28.80
N LEU A 280 16.67 -10.82 -27.52
CA LEU A 280 16.52 -11.94 -26.59
C LEU A 280 15.37 -12.87 -27.01
N LEU A 281 14.24 -12.35 -27.47
CA LEU A 281 13.11 -13.16 -27.93
C LEU A 281 13.52 -14.10 -29.06
N MET A 282 14.25 -13.62 -30.05
CA MET A 282 14.69 -14.42 -31.17
C MET A 282 15.63 -15.57 -30.73
N ASP A 283 16.59 -15.25 -29.87
CA ASP A 283 17.55 -16.22 -29.35
C ASP A 283 16.86 -17.30 -28.51
N VAL A 284 15.91 -16.90 -27.65
CA VAL A 284 15.11 -17.80 -26.82
C VAL A 284 14.26 -18.72 -27.67
N LEU A 285 13.57 -18.20 -28.70
CA LEU A 285 12.72 -19.01 -29.56
C LEU A 285 13.54 -20.05 -30.35
N HIS A 286 14.67 -19.66 -30.92
CA HIS A 286 15.57 -20.59 -31.62
C HIS A 286 16.08 -21.70 -30.68
N ALA A 287 16.47 -21.33 -29.43
CA ALA A 287 16.94 -22.31 -28.47
C ALA A 287 15.86 -23.31 -28.06
N LEU A 288 14.63 -22.84 -27.83
CA LEU A 288 13.51 -23.69 -27.42
C LEU A 288 12.97 -24.56 -28.57
N GLU A 289 12.95 -24.05 -29.80
CA GLU A 289 12.50 -24.79 -30.98
C GLU A 289 13.40 -26.00 -31.26
N ALA A 290 14.72 -25.83 -31.15
CA ALA A 290 15.69 -26.92 -31.35
C ALA A 290 15.42 -28.14 -30.46
N GLU A 291 14.86 -27.93 -29.25
CA GLU A 291 14.55 -28.98 -28.26
C GLU A 291 13.05 -29.32 -28.19
N ARG A 292 12.24 -28.82 -29.12
CA ARG A 292 10.76 -29.00 -29.15
C ARG A 292 10.07 -28.54 -27.86
N LEU A 293 10.58 -27.48 -27.22
CA LEU A 293 10.08 -26.89 -25.99
C LEU A 293 9.31 -25.57 -26.24
N ALA A 294 8.63 -25.44 -27.38
CA ALA A 294 7.90 -24.24 -27.72
C ALA A 294 6.94 -23.77 -26.57
N PRO A 295 6.96 -22.49 -26.19
CA PRO A 295 6.07 -21.96 -25.18
C PRO A 295 4.63 -21.90 -25.68
N ARG A 296 3.64 -21.98 -24.77
CA ARG A 296 2.22 -21.81 -25.11
C ARG A 296 1.85 -20.34 -25.25
N THR A 297 2.45 -19.47 -24.45
CA THR A 297 2.26 -18.03 -24.50
C THR A 297 3.58 -17.30 -24.43
N ILE A 298 3.67 -16.18 -25.13
CA ILE A 298 4.83 -15.30 -25.14
C ILE A 298 4.32 -13.89 -24.90
N ALA A 299 4.91 -13.18 -23.94
CA ALA A 299 4.67 -11.75 -23.72
C ALA A 299 6.01 -11.02 -23.55
N VAL A 300 6.10 -9.88 -24.19
CA VAL A 300 7.20 -8.93 -24.00
C VAL A 300 6.59 -7.71 -23.31
N ARG A 301 7.07 -7.38 -22.13
CA ARG A 301 6.56 -6.25 -21.34
C ARG A 301 7.70 -5.45 -20.74
N GLU A 302 7.42 -4.22 -20.36
CA GLU A 302 8.36 -3.43 -19.54
C GLU A 302 8.58 -4.10 -18.18
N SER A 303 9.79 -3.96 -17.65
CA SER A 303 10.10 -4.43 -16.29
C SER A 303 9.27 -3.63 -15.25
N SER A 304 8.76 -4.32 -14.27
CA SER A 304 8.01 -3.75 -13.15
C SER A 304 8.87 -3.68 -11.89
N LEU A 305 8.41 -2.92 -10.90
CA LEU A 305 9.04 -2.98 -9.58
C LEU A 305 8.88 -4.35 -8.91
N ASP A 306 7.86 -5.17 -9.30
CA ASP A 306 7.73 -6.55 -8.83
C ASP A 306 8.91 -7.41 -9.26
N ASP A 307 9.36 -7.23 -10.50
CA ASP A 307 10.55 -7.94 -11.02
C ASP A 307 11.81 -7.50 -10.27
N VAL A 308 11.95 -6.20 -10.00
CA VAL A 308 13.07 -5.67 -9.20
C VAL A 308 13.06 -6.25 -7.79
N TYR A 309 11.89 -6.25 -7.15
CA TYR A 309 11.75 -6.78 -5.80
C TYR A 309 12.12 -8.28 -5.75
N LEU A 310 11.61 -9.08 -6.70
CA LEU A 310 11.89 -10.51 -6.81
C LEU A 310 13.40 -10.77 -7.00
N ALA A 311 14.04 -10.02 -7.90
CA ALA A 311 15.48 -10.15 -8.13
C ALA A 311 16.33 -9.79 -6.91
N LEU A 312 15.90 -8.82 -6.10
CA LEU A 312 16.64 -8.39 -4.90
C LEU A 312 16.42 -9.29 -3.69
N THR A 313 15.28 -9.96 -3.57
CA THR A 313 14.88 -10.69 -2.36
C THR A 313 14.66 -12.19 -2.57
N GLY A 314 14.53 -12.65 -3.81
CA GLY A 314 14.16 -14.02 -4.14
C GLY A 314 12.70 -14.39 -3.81
N HIS A 315 11.89 -13.43 -3.36
CA HIS A 315 10.50 -13.65 -2.95
C HIS A 315 9.56 -12.65 -3.65
N ARG A 316 8.35 -13.08 -4.02
CA ARG A 316 7.31 -12.20 -4.56
C ARG A 316 6.56 -11.46 -3.46
N THR A 317 6.16 -10.23 -3.75
CA THR A 317 5.11 -9.54 -3.00
C THR A 317 3.75 -10.16 -3.33
N ALA A 318 2.82 -10.22 -2.37
CA ALA A 318 1.48 -10.72 -2.63
C ALA A 318 0.78 -9.81 -3.67
N PRO A 319 0.09 -10.38 -4.67
CA PRO A 319 -0.71 -9.57 -5.59
C PRO A 319 -1.82 -8.84 -4.80
N PRO A 320 -2.27 -7.68 -5.28
CA PRO A 320 -3.41 -6.99 -4.68
C PRO A 320 -4.62 -7.93 -4.68
N PRO A 321 -5.47 -7.92 -3.64
CA PRO A 321 -6.69 -8.71 -3.63
C PRO A 321 -7.52 -8.33 -4.85
N ALA A 322 -7.88 -9.33 -5.65
CA ALA A 322 -8.83 -9.15 -6.73
C ALA A 322 -10.10 -8.55 -6.13
N GLY A 323 -10.51 -7.38 -6.61
CA GLY A 323 -11.78 -6.78 -6.22
C GLY A 323 -12.91 -7.79 -6.44
N PRO A 324 -14.06 -7.68 -5.75
CA PRO A 324 -15.17 -8.59 -5.92
C PRO A 324 -15.79 -8.42 -7.31
N ALA A 325 -15.18 -9.06 -8.30
CA ALA A 325 -15.71 -9.18 -9.65
C ALA A 325 -15.81 -10.65 -9.99
N ALA A 326 -17.04 -11.06 -10.33
CA ALA A 326 -17.44 -12.37 -10.81
C ALA A 326 -17.79 -13.45 -9.75
N ALA A 327 -18.70 -13.13 -8.85
CA ALA A 327 -19.63 -14.12 -8.32
C ALA A 327 -21.03 -13.89 -8.91
N ALA A 328 -21.12 -13.91 -10.24
CA ALA A 328 -22.38 -13.90 -10.96
C ALA A 328 -22.22 -14.82 -12.16
N SER A 329 -22.62 -16.05 -12.02
CA SER A 329 -23.12 -17.02 -12.99
C SER A 329 -22.62 -18.44 -12.70
N THR A 330 -23.25 -19.07 -11.73
CA THR A 330 -23.59 -20.50 -11.77
C THR A 330 -24.74 -20.71 -10.76
N ALA A 331 -25.92 -20.24 -11.13
CA ALA A 331 -27.15 -20.79 -10.60
C ALA A 331 -27.34 -22.15 -11.29
N ALA A 332 -26.74 -23.19 -10.72
CA ALA A 332 -27.12 -24.55 -11.02
C ALA A 332 -28.33 -24.88 -10.17
N GLU A 333 -29.41 -25.29 -10.85
CA GLU A 333 -30.64 -25.80 -10.31
C GLU A 333 -30.38 -26.81 -9.19
N THR A 334 -30.91 -26.52 -8.01
CA THR A 334 -31.06 -27.51 -6.94
C THR A 334 -32.47 -28.06 -7.04
N PRO A 335 -32.67 -29.39 -7.12
CA PRO A 335 -34.01 -29.95 -7.16
C PRO A 335 -34.70 -29.77 -5.80
N ALA A 336 -36.00 -29.50 -5.88
CA ALA A 336 -36.89 -29.29 -4.77
C ALA A 336 -36.86 -30.49 -3.80
N ALA A 337 -36.48 -30.23 -2.54
CA ALA A 337 -36.69 -31.16 -1.44
C ALA A 337 -38.10 -31.00 -0.89
N GLU A 338 -38.82 -32.11 -0.84
CA GLU A 338 -40.17 -32.30 -0.31
C GLU A 338 -40.27 -31.78 1.14
N ALA A 339 -41.34 -31.01 1.40
CA ALA A 339 -41.69 -30.54 2.72
C ALA A 339 -42.30 -31.70 3.57
N PRO A 340 -41.95 -31.85 4.87
CA PRO A 340 -42.61 -32.79 5.74
C PRO A 340 -44.03 -32.29 6.12
N PRO A 341 -44.98 -33.21 6.42
CA PRO A 341 -46.37 -32.88 6.65
C PRO A 341 -46.61 -32.14 7.97
N ALA A 342 -47.54 -31.21 7.95
CA ALA A 342 -47.95 -30.39 9.07
C ALA A 342 -48.54 -31.23 10.20
N GLU A 343 -48.03 -31.10 11.42
CA GLU A 343 -48.63 -31.60 12.65
C GLU A 343 -49.90 -30.81 13.00
N ARG A 344 -50.98 -31.57 13.31
CA ARG A 344 -52.28 -31.03 13.75
C ARG A 344 -52.17 -30.48 15.19
N PRO A 345 -52.85 -29.36 15.51
CA PRO A 345 -52.91 -28.88 16.90
C PRO A 345 -53.83 -29.73 17.75
N ALA A 346 -53.38 -30.03 18.98
CA ALA A 346 -54.13 -30.73 20.00
C ALA A 346 -55.27 -29.86 20.57
N PRO A 347 -56.39 -30.48 21.02
CA PRO A 347 -57.53 -29.74 21.51
C PRO A 347 -57.30 -29.19 22.92
N PRO A 348 -58.01 -28.13 23.35
CA PRO A 348 -57.86 -27.53 24.66
C PRO A 348 -58.50 -28.39 25.76
N SER A 349 -57.79 -28.64 26.86
CA SER A 349 -58.33 -29.21 28.08
C SER A 349 -59.13 -28.18 28.87
N ALA A 350 -60.40 -28.52 29.09
CA ALA A 350 -61.31 -27.79 29.96
C ALA A 350 -61.08 -28.16 31.45
N GLY A 351 -61.31 -27.18 32.29
CA GLY A 351 -61.87 -27.51 33.60
C GLY A 351 -61.03 -27.15 34.81
N GLY A 352 -61.56 -26.31 35.65
CA GLY A 352 -61.17 -26.20 37.03
C GLY A 352 -61.35 -24.78 37.59
N GLY A 353 -62.60 -24.49 37.98
CA GLY A 353 -62.99 -23.26 38.66
C GLY A 353 -62.63 -23.26 40.15
N PRO A 354 -63.15 -22.29 40.94
CA PRO A 354 -62.47 -21.53 41.94
C PRO A 354 -62.68 -22.01 43.35
N SER A 355 -61.85 -21.68 44.28
CA SER A 355 -62.27 -21.41 45.69
C SER A 355 -61.19 -20.76 46.54
N SER A 356 -61.61 -19.72 47.15
CA SER A 356 -61.18 -19.03 48.38
C SER A 356 -60.05 -18.05 48.29
#